data_5ad7a7da152f5310b344e2f72c60b7e1
#
_entry.id   5ad7a7da152f5310b344e2f72c60b7e1
#
_cell.length_a   1.000
_cell.length_b   1.000
_cell.length_c   1.000
_cell.angle_alpha   90.00
_cell.angle_beta   90.00
_cell.angle_gamma   90.00
#
_symmetry.space_group_name_H-M   'P 1'
#
loop_
_entity.id
_entity.type
_entity.pdbx_description
1 polymer ?
#
loop_
_entity_poly.entity_id
_entity_poly.type
_entity_poly.pdbx_seq_one_letter_code
_entity_poly.pdbx_strand_id
1 'polypeptide(L)'
;MNLRLSFLVVLFMAASNLIQAQDMKVASYNLRYDNKNDSLNGNGWAQRSPAVTALIRFHDFDIFGTQEGLKNQLDDISNALPQYARYGRGRDDGINKGEHSAIFYKKNEFTLLSKGDFWLSETPDKPSLGWDATCCNRICSWVQLQHKKSGKKFFFFNVHYDHQGVVARKESSKLILKKIKEIAGKSPVIFTGDFNGSTSTEWYQTVANSGIVKDTYNEVKFPYANNASFNAFGKARQSNDIIDHIFVTDQFKVIRWGLLTDTYHGKFPSDHFPVMVELKL
;
A
#
# COMPACT_ATOMS: atom_id res chain seq x y z
N MET A 1 -10.74 6.07 -78.41
CA MET A 1 -10.72 7.04 -77.29
C MET A 1 -10.98 6.30 -76.05
N ASN A 2 -9.89 5.77 -75.36
CA ASN A 2 -9.99 4.87 -74.24
C ASN A 2 -9.84 5.65 -72.92
N LEU A 3 -10.92 5.75 -72.15
CA LEU A 3 -10.95 6.37 -70.84
C LEU A 3 -10.42 5.37 -69.84
N ARG A 4 -9.23 5.57 -69.26
CA ARG A 4 -8.71 4.79 -68.11
C ARG A 4 -9.25 5.39 -66.84
N LEU A 5 -10.12 4.63 -66.13
CA LEU A 5 -10.65 4.97 -64.84
C LEU A 5 -9.63 4.49 -63.79
N SER A 6 -8.92 5.46 -63.16
CA SER A 6 -7.99 5.15 -62.06
C SER A 6 -8.79 5.10 -60.76
N PHE A 7 -8.89 3.90 -60.16
CA PHE A 7 -9.43 3.72 -58.80
C PHE A 7 -8.35 4.09 -57.76
N LEU A 8 -8.59 5.15 -57.03
CA LEU A 8 -7.77 5.55 -55.86
C LEU A 8 -8.28 4.77 -54.66
N VAL A 9 -7.55 3.74 -54.23
CA VAL A 9 -7.81 3.03 -52.99
C VAL A 9 -7.22 3.81 -51.83
N VAL A 10 -8.05 4.52 -51.08
CA VAL A 10 -7.67 5.18 -49.81
C VAL A 10 -7.64 4.12 -48.70
N LEU A 11 -6.44 3.69 -48.34
CA LEU A 11 -6.22 2.77 -47.20
C LEU A 11 -6.37 3.58 -45.90
N PHE A 12 -7.52 3.48 -45.22
CA PHE A 12 -7.69 3.97 -43.85
C PHE A 12 -6.92 3.01 -42.93
N MET A 13 -5.69 3.36 -42.56
CA MET A 13 -5.02 2.73 -41.40
C MET A 13 -5.72 3.19 -40.13
N ALA A 14 -6.63 2.39 -39.61
CA ALA A 14 -7.11 2.53 -38.26
C ALA A 14 -5.93 2.22 -37.34
N ALA A 15 -5.27 3.26 -36.84
CA ALA A 15 -4.32 3.13 -35.74
C ALA A 15 -5.10 2.67 -34.50
N SER A 16 -5.20 1.35 -34.32
CA SER A 16 -5.62 0.77 -33.05
C SER A 16 -4.57 1.20 -32.03
N ASN A 17 -4.86 2.23 -31.24
CA ASN A 17 -4.15 2.51 -30.02
C ASN A 17 -4.35 1.28 -29.11
N LEU A 18 -3.45 0.33 -29.20
CA LEU A 18 -3.30 -0.71 -28.19
C LEU A 18 -3.03 0.05 -26.90
N ILE A 19 -4.07 0.21 -26.08
CA ILE A 19 -3.94 0.70 -24.70
C ILE A 19 -3.09 -0.35 -24.00
N GLN A 20 -1.78 -0.15 -24.05
CA GLN A 20 -0.83 -1.04 -23.38
C GLN A 20 -1.11 -0.87 -21.89
N ALA A 21 -1.60 -1.95 -21.27
CA ALA A 21 -1.78 -1.97 -19.83
C ALA A 21 -0.41 -1.71 -19.20
N GLN A 22 -0.28 -0.60 -18.51
CA GLN A 22 0.98 -0.19 -17.89
C GLN A 22 1.19 -0.97 -16.60
N ASP A 23 2.40 -1.48 -16.41
CA ASP A 23 2.80 -2.11 -15.17
C ASP A 23 2.92 -1.02 -14.10
N MET A 24 2.36 -1.29 -12.91
CA MET A 24 2.30 -0.35 -11.80
C MET A 24 3.04 -0.94 -10.61
N LYS A 25 4.00 -0.21 -10.07
CA LYS A 25 4.76 -0.58 -8.87
C LYS A 25 4.01 -0.10 -7.63
N VAL A 26 3.54 -1.04 -6.85
CA VAL A 26 2.79 -0.79 -5.61
C VAL A 26 3.58 -1.30 -4.42
N ALA A 27 3.61 -0.53 -3.32
CA ALA A 27 4.30 -0.96 -2.11
C ALA A 27 3.45 -0.77 -0.84
N SER A 28 3.75 -1.60 0.18
CA SER A 28 3.37 -1.42 1.58
C SER A 28 4.64 -1.23 2.39
N TYR A 29 4.73 -0.16 3.17
CA TYR A 29 5.95 0.19 3.87
C TYR A 29 5.66 0.76 5.27
N ASN A 30 5.80 -0.07 6.30
CA ASN A 30 5.83 0.41 7.67
C ASN A 30 7.13 1.22 7.90
N LEU A 31 6.97 2.51 8.22
CA LEU A 31 8.09 3.46 8.34
C LEU A 31 8.78 3.42 9.70
N ARG A 32 8.20 2.73 10.67
CA ARG A 32 8.53 2.88 12.09
C ARG A 32 8.37 4.33 12.57
N TYR A 33 7.50 4.57 13.53
CA TYR A 33 7.26 5.91 14.05
C TYR A 33 8.50 6.52 14.69
N ASP A 34 8.59 7.84 14.63
CA ASP A 34 9.69 8.59 15.22
C ASP A 34 9.55 8.58 16.75
N ASN A 35 10.52 7.99 17.43
CA ASN A 35 10.55 7.90 18.89
C ASN A 35 11.95 8.05 19.48
N LYS A 36 11.99 8.47 20.73
CA LYS A 36 13.24 8.78 21.43
C LYS A 36 14.14 7.54 21.62
N ASN A 37 13.58 6.36 21.89
CA ASN A 37 14.38 5.16 22.12
C ASN A 37 15.13 4.73 20.87
N ASP A 38 14.48 4.77 19.70
CA ASP A 38 15.12 4.47 18.43
C ASP A 38 16.23 5.49 18.13
N SER A 39 15.99 6.78 18.43
CA SER A 39 16.99 7.83 18.27
C SER A 39 18.23 7.61 19.12
N LEU A 40 18.07 7.22 20.38
CA LEU A 40 19.18 6.89 21.29
C LEU A 40 19.97 5.65 20.82
N ASN A 41 19.33 4.73 20.11
CA ASN A 41 19.94 3.51 19.58
C ASN A 41 20.48 3.69 18.13
N GLY A 42 20.54 4.92 17.61
CA GLY A 42 21.05 5.21 16.28
C GLY A 42 20.13 4.84 15.13
N ASN A 43 18.82 4.63 15.42
CA ASN A 43 17.76 4.30 14.47
C ASN A 43 16.65 5.38 14.46
N GLY A 44 16.94 6.60 14.90
CA GLY A 44 15.98 7.71 14.88
C GLY A 44 15.59 8.12 13.47
N TRP A 45 14.43 8.75 13.35
CA TRP A 45 13.90 9.16 12.05
C TRP A 45 14.87 10.06 11.27
N ALA A 46 15.48 11.07 11.91
CA ALA A 46 16.45 11.95 11.26
C ALA A 46 17.64 11.21 10.65
N GLN A 47 18.02 10.05 11.23
CA GLN A 47 19.11 9.21 10.75
C GLN A 47 18.66 8.31 9.58
N ARG A 48 17.39 7.87 9.58
CA ARG A 48 16.83 6.92 8.60
C ARG A 48 16.15 7.58 7.40
N SER A 49 15.57 8.78 7.57
CA SER A 49 14.76 9.44 6.54
C SER A 49 15.46 9.61 5.18
N PRO A 50 16.79 9.89 5.11
CA PRO A 50 17.49 9.93 3.82
C PRO A 50 17.49 8.57 3.11
N ALA A 51 17.69 7.47 3.84
CA ALA A 51 17.67 6.13 3.28
C ALA A 51 16.25 5.68 2.87
N VAL A 52 15.24 6.02 3.68
CA VAL A 52 13.81 5.77 3.33
C VAL A 52 13.43 6.47 2.04
N THR A 53 13.75 7.76 1.91
CA THR A 53 13.41 8.54 0.71
C THR A 53 14.23 8.11 -0.51
N ALA A 54 15.49 7.71 -0.31
CA ALA A 54 16.33 7.16 -1.38
C ALA A 54 15.79 5.82 -1.89
N LEU A 55 15.36 4.93 -1.00
CA LEU A 55 14.74 3.65 -1.34
C LEU A 55 13.47 3.86 -2.17
N ILE A 56 12.55 4.72 -1.70
CA ILE A 56 11.31 5.02 -2.42
C ILE A 56 11.62 5.59 -3.82
N ARG A 57 12.61 6.49 -3.92
CA ARG A 57 13.02 7.09 -5.19
C ARG A 57 13.64 6.07 -6.14
N PHE A 58 14.52 5.19 -5.64
CA PHE A 58 15.24 4.20 -6.45
C PHE A 58 14.31 3.13 -7.01
N HIS A 59 13.44 2.57 -6.16
CA HIS A 59 12.45 1.57 -6.59
C HIS A 59 11.30 2.19 -7.39
N ASP A 60 11.16 3.50 -7.31
CA ASP A 60 10.24 4.30 -8.13
C ASP A 60 8.79 3.81 -8.03
N PHE A 61 8.27 3.70 -6.79
CA PHE A 61 6.90 3.28 -6.55
C PHE A 61 5.89 4.24 -7.21
N ASP A 62 4.87 3.69 -7.85
CA ASP A 62 3.80 4.52 -8.42
C ASP A 62 2.78 4.91 -7.35
N ILE A 63 2.48 3.95 -6.45
CA ILE A 63 1.60 4.13 -5.29
C ILE A 63 2.16 3.32 -4.13
N PHE A 64 2.13 3.88 -2.92
CA PHE A 64 2.48 3.11 -1.73
C PHE A 64 1.68 3.53 -0.51
N GLY A 65 1.33 2.54 0.31
CA GLY A 65 0.79 2.71 1.65
C GLY A 65 1.90 2.75 2.69
N THR A 66 1.80 3.64 3.67
CA THR A 66 2.73 3.68 4.81
C THR A 66 2.00 3.43 6.11
N GLN A 67 2.67 2.79 7.06
CA GLN A 67 2.17 2.58 8.42
C GLN A 67 3.13 3.25 9.41
N GLU A 68 2.63 3.55 10.61
CA GLU A 68 3.34 4.24 11.71
C GLU A 68 3.82 5.67 11.43
N GLY A 69 3.64 6.19 10.24
CA GLY A 69 4.13 7.53 9.90
C GLY A 69 3.47 8.62 10.76
N LEU A 70 4.27 9.34 11.55
CA LEU A 70 3.83 10.57 12.20
C LEU A 70 3.84 11.73 11.20
N LYS A 71 3.11 12.80 11.51
CA LYS A 71 3.00 13.96 10.62
C LYS A 71 4.35 14.50 10.15
N ASN A 72 5.33 14.66 11.06
CA ASN A 72 6.68 15.14 10.72
C ASN A 72 7.37 14.20 9.71
N GLN A 73 7.30 12.89 9.91
CA GLN A 73 7.88 11.92 8.99
C GLN A 73 7.27 11.98 7.59
N LEU A 74 5.94 12.07 7.55
CA LEU A 74 5.20 12.16 6.29
C LEU A 74 5.45 13.49 5.57
N ASP A 75 5.65 14.59 6.30
CA ASP A 75 6.02 15.89 5.74
C ASP A 75 7.44 15.83 5.15
N ASP A 76 8.41 15.21 5.83
CA ASP A 76 9.77 15.02 5.34
C ASP A 76 9.78 14.22 4.03
N ILE A 77 9.00 13.12 3.95
CA ILE A 77 8.85 12.34 2.71
C ILE A 77 8.24 13.21 1.60
N SER A 78 7.18 13.98 1.90
CA SER A 78 6.54 14.86 0.91
C SER A 78 7.47 15.93 0.38
N ASN A 79 8.33 16.49 1.25
CA ASN A 79 9.32 17.50 0.88
C ASN A 79 10.46 16.91 0.03
N ALA A 80 10.93 15.71 0.39
CA ALA A 80 12.01 15.03 -0.33
C ALA A 80 11.55 14.43 -1.67
N LEU A 81 10.25 14.14 -1.82
CA LEU A 81 9.64 13.46 -2.97
C LEU A 81 8.41 14.24 -3.48
N PRO A 82 8.61 15.49 -4.00
CA PRO A 82 7.52 16.38 -4.37
C PRO A 82 6.68 15.89 -5.55
N GLN A 83 7.10 14.85 -6.27
CA GLN A 83 6.32 14.20 -7.34
C GLN A 83 5.13 13.41 -6.79
N TYR A 84 5.09 13.08 -5.50
CA TYR A 84 3.95 12.39 -4.89
C TYR A 84 2.94 13.36 -4.28
N ALA A 85 1.67 13.00 -4.39
CA ALA A 85 0.62 13.52 -3.52
C ALA A 85 0.40 12.52 -2.37
N ARG A 86 -0.14 13.01 -1.25
CA ARG A 86 -0.39 12.22 -0.04
C ARG A 86 -1.83 12.38 0.43
N TYR A 87 -2.41 11.30 0.95
CA TYR A 87 -3.64 11.30 1.72
C TYR A 87 -3.53 10.35 2.93
N GLY A 88 -4.23 10.66 3.99
CA GLY A 88 -4.36 9.93 5.26
C GLY A 88 -4.46 10.89 6.42
N ARG A 89 -5.28 10.54 7.43
CA ARG A 89 -5.51 11.30 8.65
C ARG A 89 -4.81 10.67 9.84
N GLY A 90 -4.52 11.46 10.85
CA GLY A 90 -4.00 10.99 12.13
C GLY A 90 -5.07 10.16 12.86
N ARG A 91 -4.67 8.99 13.36
CA ARG A 91 -5.59 8.02 13.96
C ARG A 91 -6.24 8.50 15.26
N ASP A 92 -5.63 9.48 15.97
CA ASP A 92 -6.07 9.88 17.30
C ASP A 92 -7.12 11.01 17.28
N ASP A 93 -7.08 11.87 16.29
CA ASP A 93 -8.01 13.02 16.19
C ASP A 93 -8.74 13.13 14.84
N GLY A 94 -8.40 12.25 13.90
CA GLY A 94 -8.93 12.33 12.53
C GLY A 94 -8.40 13.52 11.74
N ILE A 95 -7.31 14.13 12.19
CA ILE A 95 -6.67 15.29 11.54
C ILE A 95 -5.17 15.00 11.37
N ASN A 96 -4.38 15.20 12.41
CA ASN A 96 -2.92 15.12 12.36
C ASN A 96 -2.25 14.38 13.54
N LYS A 97 -3.00 14.08 14.62
CA LYS A 97 -2.43 13.44 15.82
C LYS A 97 -2.36 11.93 15.67
N GLY A 98 -1.28 11.38 16.20
CA GLY A 98 -0.99 9.94 16.17
C GLY A 98 -0.41 9.50 14.82
N GLU A 99 -0.30 8.21 14.67
CA GLU A 99 0.18 7.59 13.44
C GLU A 99 -0.87 7.67 12.33
N HIS A 100 -0.40 7.59 11.09
CA HIS A 100 -1.24 7.60 9.89
C HIS A 100 -1.07 6.29 9.14
N SER A 101 -2.12 5.82 8.52
CA SER A 101 -2.08 4.84 7.43
C SER A 101 -2.09 5.59 6.11
N ALA A 102 -1.00 6.34 5.82
CA ALA A 102 -0.98 7.28 4.71
C ALA A 102 -0.78 6.57 3.36
N ILE A 103 -1.30 7.18 2.31
CA ILE A 103 -1.20 6.72 0.91
C ILE A 103 -0.51 7.79 0.10
N PHE A 104 0.57 7.42 -0.58
CA PHE A 104 1.30 8.26 -1.52
C PHE A 104 1.10 7.75 -2.94
N TYR A 105 0.92 8.65 -3.91
CA TYR A 105 0.77 8.31 -5.32
C TYR A 105 1.40 9.38 -6.22
N LYS A 106 1.97 8.99 -7.37
CA LYS A 106 2.57 9.91 -8.33
C LYS A 106 1.52 10.84 -8.94
N LYS A 107 1.70 12.16 -8.77
CA LYS A 107 0.76 13.19 -9.25
C LYS A 107 0.63 13.25 -10.77
N ASN A 108 1.69 12.91 -11.50
CA ASN A 108 1.71 12.89 -12.95
C ASN A 108 0.99 11.67 -13.53
N GLU A 109 0.93 10.55 -12.80
CA GLU A 109 0.33 9.29 -13.25
C GLU A 109 -1.15 9.18 -12.87
N PHE A 110 -1.55 9.75 -11.72
CA PHE A 110 -2.89 9.54 -11.16
C PHE A 110 -3.65 10.83 -10.89
N THR A 111 -4.98 10.75 -11.05
CA THR A 111 -5.95 11.74 -10.59
C THR A 111 -6.72 11.17 -9.41
N LEU A 112 -6.77 11.91 -8.29
CA LEU A 112 -7.58 11.57 -7.14
C LEU A 112 -9.06 11.89 -7.44
N LEU A 113 -9.93 10.90 -7.34
CA LEU A 113 -11.37 11.04 -7.57
C LEU A 113 -12.15 11.16 -6.26
N SER A 114 -11.84 10.31 -5.29
CA SER A 114 -12.45 10.33 -3.95
C SER A 114 -11.47 9.78 -2.90
N LYS A 115 -11.75 10.06 -1.64
CA LYS A 115 -10.91 9.65 -0.52
C LYS A 115 -11.72 9.61 0.78
N GLY A 116 -11.24 8.86 1.76
CA GLY A 116 -11.86 8.81 3.08
C GLY A 116 -11.07 7.95 4.06
N ASP A 117 -11.54 7.94 5.29
CA ASP A 117 -10.96 7.18 6.38
C ASP A 117 -12.08 6.53 7.20
N PHE A 118 -11.75 5.43 7.87
CA PHE A 118 -12.60 4.85 8.90
C PHE A 118 -11.74 4.16 9.96
N TRP A 119 -12.22 4.14 11.21
CA TRP A 119 -11.51 3.51 12.31
C TRP A 119 -11.84 2.01 12.40
N LEU A 120 -10.83 1.24 12.78
CA LEU A 120 -10.98 -0.20 12.98
C LEU A 120 -11.54 -0.44 14.38
N SER A 121 -12.85 -0.21 14.53
CA SER A 121 -13.59 -0.29 15.78
C SER A 121 -15.07 -0.51 15.54
N GLU A 122 -15.84 -0.69 16.61
CA GLU A 122 -17.30 -0.77 16.58
C GLU A 122 -17.95 0.57 16.16
N THR A 123 -17.20 1.67 16.22
CA THR A 123 -17.65 3.00 15.79
C THR A 123 -16.73 3.58 14.73
N PRO A 124 -16.78 3.05 13.49
CA PRO A 124 -15.77 3.34 12.45
C PRO A 124 -15.77 4.79 11.94
N ASP A 125 -16.80 5.56 12.23
CA ASP A 125 -16.95 6.93 11.70
C ASP A 125 -16.24 8.00 12.54
N LYS A 126 -15.61 7.62 13.66
CA LYS A 126 -14.90 8.52 14.58
C LYS A 126 -13.70 7.85 15.23
N PRO A 127 -12.70 8.65 15.70
CA PRO A 127 -11.58 8.13 16.47
C PRO A 127 -12.05 7.30 17.67
N SER A 128 -11.67 6.03 17.71
CA SER A 128 -12.07 5.09 18.77
C SER A 128 -11.14 3.89 18.83
N LEU A 129 -10.97 3.33 20.04
CA LEU A 129 -10.36 2.01 20.23
C LEU A 129 -11.32 0.94 19.73
N GLY A 130 -10.78 -0.10 19.11
CA GLY A 130 -11.55 -1.24 18.62
C GLY A 130 -11.47 -2.43 19.56
N TRP A 131 -12.61 -3.00 19.91
CA TRP A 131 -12.78 -4.29 20.62
C TRP A 131 -11.86 -4.44 21.83
N ASP A 132 -10.89 -5.35 21.78
CA ASP A 132 -9.92 -5.64 22.83
C ASP A 132 -8.58 -4.89 22.68
N ALA A 133 -8.51 -3.87 21.82
CA ALA A 133 -7.33 -3.00 21.71
C ALA A 133 -7.14 -2.21 23.04
N THR A 134 -5.89 -2.10 23.50
CA THR A 134 -5.60 -1.53 24.82
C THR A 134 -4.90 -0.18 24.78
N CYS A 135 -4.28 0.19 23.67
CA CYS A 135 -3.44 1.40 23.62
C CYS A 135 -3.84 2.41 22.55
N CYS A 136 -4.23 1.95 21.38
CA CYS A 136 -4.05 2.79 20.20
C CYS A 136 -5.21 2.63 19.23
N ASN A 137 -5.80 3.74 18.78
CA ASN A 137 -6.75 3.72 17.69
C ASN A 137 -6.09 3.17 16.42
N ARG A 138 -6.87 2.48 15.58
CA ARG A 138 -6.42 1.98 14.28
C ARG A 138 -7.33 2.55 13.20
N ILE A 139 -6.72 2.98 12.11
CA ILE A 139 -7.41 3.67 11.01
C ILE A 139 -7.09 3.01 9.68
N CYS A 140 -8.07 2.94 8.81
CA CYS A 140 -7.89 2.65 7.39
C CYS A 140 -8.09 3.93 6.60
N SER A 141 -7.11 4.31 5.80
CA SER A 141 -7.27 5.36 4.79
C SER A 141 -7.48 4.73 3.42
N TRP A 142 -8.31 5.38 2.58
CA TRP A 142 -8.55 4.92 1.22
C TRP A 142 -8.63 6.07 0.23
N VAL A 143 -8.27 5.79 -1.01
CA VAL A 143 -8.40 6.70 -2.15
C VAL A 143 -8.98 5.96 -3.35
N GLN A 144 -9.76 6.68 -4.18
CA GLN A 144 -10.09 6.26 -5.53
C GLN A 144 -9.22 7.05 -6.50
N LEU A 145 -8.45 6.35 -7.29
CA LEU A 145 -7.54 6.92 -8.27
C LEU A 145 -7.98 6.57 -9.71
N GLN A 146 -7.71 7.49 -10.63
CA GLN A 146 -7.78 7.23 -12.06
C GLN A 146 -6.38 7.34 -12.65
N HIS A 147 -5.91 6.27 -13.30
CA HIS A 147 -4.68 6.30 -14.05
C HIS A 147 -4.86 7.17 -15.30
N LYS A 148 -4.10 8.25 -15.42
CA LYS A 148 -4.31 9.30 -16.43
C LYS A 148 -4.18 8.78 -17.85
N LYS A 149 -3.19 7.91 -18.11
CA LYS A 149 -2.91 7.41 -19.47
C LYS A 149 -3.96 6.40 -19.95
N SER A 150 -4.39 5.45 -19.08
CA SER A 150 -5.34 4.40 -19.45
C SER A 150 -6.80 4.76 -19.16
N GLY A 151 -7.06 5.78 -18.33
CA GLY A 151 -8.40 6.13 -17.87
C GLY A 151 -8.98 5.15 -16.85
N LYS A 152 -8.30 4.05 -16.53
CA LYS A 152 -8.77 3.03 -15.60
C LYS A 152 -8.84 3.57 -14.18
N LYS A 153 -9.88 3.15 -13.45
CA LYS A 153 -10.15 3.58 -12.07
C LYS A 153 -10.03 2.40 -11.14
N PHE A 154 -9.51 2.65 -9.94
CA PHE A 154 -9.39 1.64 -8.89
C PHE A 154 -9.36 2.29 -7.52
N PHE A 155 -9.58 1.50 -6.48
CA PHE A 155 -9.46 1.93 -5.08
C PHE A 155 -8.17 1.38 -4.48
N PHE A 156 -7.59 2.18 -3.59
CA PHE A 156 -6.45 1.78 -2.79
C PHE A 156 -6.79 1.98 -1.31
N PHE A 157 -6.68 0.91 -0.51
CA PHE A 157 -6.89 0.92 0.93
C PHE A 157 -5.58 0.63 1.64
N ASN A 158 -5.32 1.32 2.76
CA ASN A 158 -4.12 1.11 3.56
C ASN A 158 -4.45 1.10 5.05
N VAL A 159 -3.89 0.12 5.79
CA VAL A 159 -4.17 -0.09 7.20
C VAL A 159 -2.92 -0.40 8.01
N HIS A 160 -3.04 -0.27 9.34
CA HIS A 160 -2.17 -0.89 10.32
C HIS A 160 -3.04 -1.52 11.42
N TYR A 161 -3.03 -2.84 11.51
CA TYR A 161 -3.83 -3.58 12.50
C TYR A 161 -3.28 -3.42 13.91
N ASP A 162 -4.11 -3.72 14.90
CA ASP A 162 -3.67 -3.69 16.31
C ASP A 162 -2.60 -4.76 16.56
N HIS A 163 -1.60 -4.42 17.39
CA HIS A 163 -0.48 -5.31 17.66
C HIS A 163 -0.72 -6.19 18.92
N GLN A 164 -1.75 -5.90 19.71
CA GLN A 164 -2.07 -6.62 20.96
C GLN A 164 -3.41 -7.34 20.89
N GLY A 165 -4.49 -6.63 20.54
CA GLY A 165 -5.85 -7.14 20.56
C GLY A 165 -6.08 -8.21 19.47
N VAL A 166 -6.31 -9.46 19.88
CA VAL A 166 -6.60 -10.55 18.94
C VAL A 166 -7.99 -10.39 18.34
N VAL A 167 -8.99 -10.00 19.15
CA VAL A 167 -10.35 -9.75 18.67
C VAL A 167 -10.34 -8.53 17.74
N ALA A 168 -9.60 -7.47 18.09
CA ALA A 168 -9.45 -6.28 17.27
C ALA A 168 -8.92 -6.62 15.85
N ARG A 169 -7.89 -7.48 15.73
CA ARG A 169 -7.39 -7.92 14.42
C ARG A 169 -8.42 -8.72 13.62
N LYS A 170 -9.10 -9.68 14.26
CA LYS A 170 -10.13 -10.51 13.59
C LYS A 170 -11.30 -9.68 13.09
N GLU A 171 -11.83 -8.81 13.92
CA GLU A 171 -12.96 -7.97 13.57
C GLU A 171 -12.57 -6.86 12.57
N SER A 172 -11.33 -6.35 12.64
CA SER A 172 -10.78 -5.44 11.62
C SER A 172 -10.82 -6.05 10.23
N SER A 173 -10.44 -7.32 10.07
CA SER A 173 -10.52 -8.02 8.77
C SER A 173 -11.95 -8.09 8.24
N LYS A 174 -12.91 -8.43 9.08
CA LYS A 174 -14.33 -8.46 8.70
C LYS A 174 -14.85 -7.07 8.33
N LEU A 175 -14.51 -6.05 9.13
CA LEU A 175 -14.92 -4.67 8.88
C LEU A 175 -14.35 -4.14 7.56
N ILE A 176 -13.06 -4.36 7.30
CA ILE A 176 -12.42 -3.93 6.07
C ILE A 176 -13.05 -4.58 4.83
N LEU A 177 -13.30 -5.89 4.86
CA LEU A 177 -13.97 -6.57 3.76
C LEU A 177 -15.37 -6.03 3.50
N LYS A 178 -16.12 -5.71 4.57
CA LYS A 178 -17.42 -5.03 4.48
C LYS A 178 -17.27 -3.64 3.84
N LYS A 179 -16.31 -2.83 4.33
CA LYS A 179 -16.05 -1.47 3.83
C LYS A 179 -15.55 -1.48 2.38
N ILE A 180 -14.72 -2.42 1.97
CA ILE A 180 -14.33 -2.60 0.56
C ILE A 180 -15.56 -2.82 -0.32
N LYS A 181 -16.49 -3.71 0.08
CA LYS A 181 -17.73 -3.93 -0.67
C LYS A 181 -18.61 -2.69 -0.73
N GLU A 182 -18.75 -1.96 0.39
CA GLU A 182 -19.59 -0.75 0.48
C GLU A 182 -19.02 0.40 -0.36
N ILE A 183 -17.70 0.63 -0.31
CA ILE A 183 -17.03 1.80 -0.91
C ILE A 183 -16.67 1.54 -2.38
N ALA A 184 -16.07 0.39 -2.67
CA ALA A 184 -15.55 0.07 -4.00
C ALA A 184 -16.53 -0.71 -4.88
N GLY A 185 -17.50 -1.41 -4.28
CA GLY A 185 -18.44 -2.25 -5.01
C GLY A 185 -17.74 -3.34 -5.82
N LYS A 186 -17.87 -3.29 -7.15
CA LYS A 186 -17.19 -4.20 -8.10
C LYS A 186 -15.95 -3.60 -8.74
N SER A 187 -15.53 -2.41 -8.31
CA SER A 187 -14.33 -1.75 -8.85
C SER A 187 -13.06 -2.49 -8.46
N PRO A 188 -11.99 -2.37 -9.25
CA PRO A 188 -10.69 -2.92 -8.88
C PRO A 188 -10.19 -2.32 -7.56
N VAL A 189 -9.62 -3.16 -6.67
CA VAL A 189 -9.11 -2.77 -5.34
C VAL A 189 -7.69 -3.28 -5.16
N ILE A 190 -6.85 -2.42 -4.60
CA ILE A 190 -5.57 -2.75 -3.99
C ILE A 190 -5.73 -2.49 -2.49
N PHE A 191 -5.36 -3.46 -1.66
CA PHE A 191 -5.44 -3.36 -0.21
C PHE A 191 -4.08 -3.71 0.40
N THR A 192 -3.47 -2.74 1.08
CA THR A 192 -2.13 -2.85 1.67
C THR A 192 -2.17 -2.65 3.17
N GLY A 193 -1.18 -3.19 3.87
CA GLY A 193 -1.01 -2.86 5.28
C GLY A 193 -0.10 -3.81 6.04
N ASP A 194 0.24 -3.37 7.25
CA ASP A 194 0.80 -4.19 8.31
C ASP A 194 -0.37 -4.83 9.09
N PHE A 195 -0.49 -6.14 8.96
CA PHE A 195 -1.59 -6.89 9.58
C PHE A 195 -1.24 -7.38 10.99
N ASN A 196 -0.01 -7.13 11.46
CA ASN A 196 0.48 -7.72 12.72
C ASN A 196 0.17 -9.23 12.80
N GLY A 197 0.28 -9.92 11.68
CA GLY A 197 -0.05 -11.33 11.54
C GLY A 197 0.43 -11.94 10.25
N SER A 198 1.07 -13.10 10.38
CA SER A 198 1.51 -13.91 9.26
C SER A 198 0.37 -14.68 8.59
N THR A 199 0.69 -15.35 7.51
CA THR A 199 -0.26 -16.15 6.71
C THR A 199 -0.98 -17.24 7.51
N SER A 200 -0.46 -17.66 8.67
CA SER A 200 -1.09 -18.67 9.55
C SER A 200 -2.17 -18.09 10.47
N THR A 201 -2.29 -16.77 10.56
CA THR A 201 -3.22 -16.12 11.49
C THR A 201 -4.66 -16.08 10.97
N GLU A 202 -5.63 -16.19 11.90
CA GLU A 202 -7.05 -16.22 11.54
C GLU A 202 -7.50 -14.94 10.81
N TRP A 203 -7.00 -13.76 11.22
CA TRP A 203 -7.37 -12.49 10.59
C TRP A 203 -6.79 -12.35 9.19
N TYR A 204 -5.58 -12.87 8.93
CA TYR A 204 -5.07 -12.98 7.57
C TYR A 204 -5.95 -13.92 6.74
N GLN A 205 -6.22 -15.14 7.25
CA GLN A 205 -7.03 -16.13 6.55
C GLN A 205 -8.46 -15.62 6.25
N THR A 206 -9.03 -14.79 7.12
CA THR A 206 -10.32 -14.13 6.89
C THR A 206 -10.29 -13.27 5.62
N VAL A 207 -9.19 -12.55 5.37
CA VAL A 207 -9.03 -11.73 4.17
C VAL A 207 -8.69 -12.59 2.96
N ALA A 208 -7.70 -13.48 3.09
CA ALA A 208 -7.19 -14.29 1.98
C ALA A 208 -8.26 -15.25 1.41
N ASN A 209 -9.14 -15.78 2.26
CA ASN A 209 -10.21 -16.70 1.86
C ASN A 209 -11.56 -16.01 1.60
N SER A 210 -11.59 -14.68 1.56
CA SER A 210 -12.84 -13.91 1.42
C SER A 210 -13.52 -14.05 0.06
N GLY A 211 -12.79 -14.45 -0.99
CA GLY A 211 -13.25 -14.40 -2.37
C GLY A 211 -13.45 -12.96 -2.91
N ILE A 212 -13.03 -11.93 -2.16
CA ILE A 212 -13.10 -10.51 -2.57
C ILE A 212 -11.76 -10.05 -3.10
N VAL A 213 -10.68 -10.39 -2.39
CA VAL A 213 -9.30 -10.05 -2.72
C VAL A 213 -8.41 -11.29 -2.55
N LYS A 214 -7.28 -11.31 -3.22
CA LYS A 214 -6.28 -12.37 -3.16
C LYS A 214 -4.92 -11.78 -2.79
N ASP A 215 -4.13 -12.52 -2.00
CA ASP A 215 -2.78 -12.08 -1.65
C ASP A 215 -1.86 -12.21 -2.85
N THR A 216 -1.21 -11.11 -3.18
CA THR A 216 -0.27 -11.03 -4.31
C THR A 216 0.95 -11.93 -4.15
N TYR A 217 1.30 -12.30 -2.91
CA TYR A 217 2.36 -13.28 -2.63
C TYR A 217 2.08 -14.64 -3.27
N ASN A 218 0.82 -15.09 -3.23
CA ASN A 218 0.40 -16.38 -3.76
C ASN A 218 0.17 -16.39 -5.29
N GLU A 219 0.18 -15.21 -5.93
CA GLU A 219 -0.08 -15.06 -7.36
C GLU A 219 1.18 -15.15 -8.23
N VAL A 220 2.36 -15.26 -7.61
CA VAL A 220 3.64 -15.37 -8.32
C VAL A 220 4.30 -16.71 -8.06
N LYS A 221 4.93 -17.28 -9.09
CA LYS A 221 5.62 -18.58 -8.98
C LYS A 221 6.88 -18.48 -8.12
N PHE A 222 7.58 -17.35 -8.16
CA PHE A 222 8.86 -17.13 -7.49
C PHE A 222 8.85 -15.78 -6.77
N PRO A 223 8.25 -15.68 -5.56
CA PRO A 223 8.34 -14.45 -4.77
C PRO A 223 9.78 -14.28 -4.26
N TYR A 224 10.27 -13.05 -4.28
CA TYR A 224 11.52 -12.70 -3.62
C TYR A 224 11.25 -12.45 -2.12
N ALA A 225 11.29 -13.51 -1.32
CA ALA A 225 10.86 -13.53 0.07
C ALA A 225 11.87 -14.29 0.95
N ASN A 226 13.09 -13.79 1.04
CA ASN A 226 14.17 -14.47 1.75
C ASN A 226 14.26 -14.11 3.24
N ASN A 227 13.34 -13.26 3.73
CA ASN A 227 13.31 -12.76 5.10
C ASN A 227 11.88 -12.62 5.59
N ALA A 228 11.70 -12.46 6.91
CA ALA A 228 10.47 -11.90 7.45
C ALA A 228 10.32 -10.44 7.00
N SER A 229 9.09 -9.93 6.93
CA SER A 229 8.89 -8.51 6.64
C SER A 229 9.26 -7.60 7.82
N PHE A 230 9.14 -8.07 9.06
CA PHE A 230 9.63 -7.40 10.27
C PHE A 230 11.06 -7.83 10.60
N ASN A 231 11.99 -6.86 10.69
CA ASN A 231 13.41 -7.10 10.95
C ASN A 231 13.92 -6.56 12.30
N ALA A 232 13.12 -5.72 13.01
CA ALA A 232 13.46 -5.08 14.29
C ALA A 232 14.84 -4.40 14.26
N PHE A 233 15.19 -3.70 13.19
CA PHE A 233 16.52 -3.13 12.95
C PHE A 233 17.66 -4.17 13.04
N GLY A 234 17.41 -5.37 12.50
CA GLY A 234 18.37 -6.48 12.49
C GLY A 234 18.41 -7.31 13.78
N LYS A 235 17.50 -7.05 14.72
CA LYS A 235 17.41 -7.77 16.02
C LYS A 235 16.29 -8.80 16.03
N ALA A 236 15.44 -8.87 15.00
CA ALA A 236 14.37 -9.86 14.95
C ALA A 236 14.94 -11.28 14.92
N ARG A 237 14.21 -12.20 15.57
CA ARG A 237 14.49 -13.62 15.43
C ARG A 237 14.36 -14.01 13.96
N GLN A 238 15.25 -14.87 13.47
CA GLN A 238 15.13 -15.39 12.11
C GLN A 238 13.78 -16.09 11.93
N SER A 239 13.00 -15.61 10.98
CA SER A 239 11.75 -16.21 10.54
C SER A 239 11.50 -15.84 9.08
N ASN A 240 10.54 -16.50 8.44
CA ASN A 240 10.04 -16.15 7.11
C ASN A 240 8.62 -15.57 7.18
N ASP A 241 8.21 -15.07 8.35
CA ASP A 241 6.88 -14.53 8.56
C ASP A 241 6.71 -13.20 7.82
N ILE A 242 5.78 -13.16 6.91
CA ILE A 242 5.34 -11.95 6.25
C ILE A 242 4.13 -11.44 7.02
N ILE A 243 4.20 -10.23 7.57
CA ILE A 243 3.11 -9.56 8.30
C ILE A 243 2.63 -8.29 7.59
N ASP A 244 3.39 -7.84 6.59
CA ASP A 244 3.04 -6.75 5.69
C ASP A 244 2.52 -7.35 4.38
N HIS A 245 1.29 -7.02 4.00
CA HIS A 245 0.60 -7.68 2.89
C HIS A 245 0.08 -6.70 1.85
N ILE A 246 -0.02 -7.18 0.60
CA ILE A 246 -0.69 -6.51 -0.50
C ILE A 246 -1.69 -7.48 -1.12
N PHE A 247 -2.96 -7.14 -1.04
CA PHE A 247 -4.06 -7.88 -1.64
C PHE A 247 -4.63 -7.13 -2.84
N VAL A 248 -5.13 -7.86 -3.82
CA VAL A 248 -5.76 -7.28 -5.02
C VAL A 248 -7.03 -8.04 -5.40
N THR A 249 -7.96 -7.38 -6.07
CA THR A 249 -9.08 -8.03 -6.74
C THR A 249 -8.65 -8.70 -8.05
N ASP A 250 -9.48 -9.59 -8.61
CA ASP A 250 -9.16 -10.40 -9.80
C ASP A 250 -8.87 -9.61 -11.08
N GLN A 251 -9.27 -8.34 -11.12
CA GLN A 251 -8.97 -7.47 -12.25
C GLN A 251 -7.48 -7.14 -12.41
N PHE A 252 -6.68 -7.34 -11.35
CA PHE A 252 -5.24 -7.15 -11.39
C PHE A 252 -4.52 -8.45 -11.71
N LYS A 253 -3.54 -8.36 -12.62
CA LYS A 253 -2.54 -9.41 -12.83
C LYS A 253 -1.29 -9.05 -12.04
N VAL A 254 -0.83 -9.95 -11.17
CA VAL A 254 0.45 -9.81 -10.47
C VAL A 254 1.57 -10.29 -11.38
N ILE A 255 2.58 -9.46 -11.57
CA ILE A 255 3.75 -9.74 -12.43
C ILE A 255 4.92 -10.25 -11.60
N ARG A 256 5.24 -9.55 -10.49
CA ARG A 256 6.25 -9.96 -9.54
C ARG A 256 5.94 -9.43 -8.14
N TRP A 257 6.50 -10.10 -7.15
CA TRP A 257 6.38 -9.77 -5.74
C TRP A 257 7.76 -9.87 -5.06
N GLY A 258 8.07 -8.97 -4.13
CA GLY A 258 9.31 -9.04 -3.38
C GLY A 258 9.33 -8.20 -2.11
N LEU A 259 10.14 -8.66 -1.15
CA LEU A 259 10.61 -7.87 -0.03
C LEU A 259 11.85 -7.08 -0.45
N LEU A 260 11.85 -5.78 -0.19
CA LEU A 260 12.99 -4.92 -0.47
C LEU A 260 13.89 -4.87 0.75
N THR A 261 14.97 -5.65 0.73
CA THR A 261 15.89 -5.84 1.85
C THR A 261 17.07 -4.87 1.81
N ASP A 262 16.85 -3.67 1.28
CA ASP A 262 17.85 -2.61 1.19
C ASP A 262 18.35 -2.21 2.58
N THR A 263 19.66 -2.04 2.68
CA THR A 263 20.34 -1.56 3.87
C THR A 263 21.28 -0.42 3.52
N TYR A 264 21.71 0.35 4.52
CA TYR A 264 22.68 1.42 4.34
C TYR A 264 23.69 1.37 5.48
N HIS A 265 24.98 1.29 5.15
CA HIS A 265 26.08 1.19 6.13
C HIS A 265 25.84 0.14 7.24
N GLY A 266 25.26 -1.02 6.88
CA GLY A 266 24.89 -2.08 7.81
C GLY A 266 23.66 -1.78 8.71
N LYS A 267 22.90 -0.72 8.39
CA LYS A 267 21.67 -0.33 9.08
C LYS A 267 20.43 -0.50 8.17
N PHE A 268 19.28 -0.48 8.79
CA PHE A 268 17.99 -0.64 8.11
C PHE A 268 17.23 0.69 8.03
N PRO A 269 16.62 1.03 6.88
CA PRO A 269 15.80 2.23 6.75
C PRO A 269 14.57 2.22 7.66
N SER A 270 14.00 1.05 7.94
CA SER A 270 12.92 0.81 8.91
C SER A 270 13.14 -0.53 9.60
N ASP A 271 12.41 -0.79 10.69
CA ASP A 271 12.33 -2.12 11.32
C ASP A 271 11.41 -3.09 10.55
N HIS A 272 10.82 -2.64 9.44
CA HIS A 272 10.16 -3.45 8.44
C HIS A 272 10.85 -3.28 7.08
N PHE A 273 10.83 -4.34 6.27
CA PHE A 273 11.17 -4.28 4.85
C PHE A 273 9.92 -3.96 4.04
N PRO A 274 9.97 -3.04 3.07
CA PRO A 274 8.84 -2.82 2.19
C PRO A 274 8.48 -4.08 1.39
N VAL A 275 7.20 -4.37 1.30
CA VAL A 275 6.66 -5.29 0.29
C VAL A 275 6.39 -4.50 -0.97
N MET A 276 6.88 -4.97 -2.11
CA MET A 276 6.62 -4.38 -3.43
C MET A 276 6.03 -5.42 -4.37
N VAL A 277 5.05 -4.98 -5.17
CA VAL A 277 4.49 -5.76 -6.27
C VAL A 277 4.48 -4.95 -7.56
N GLU A 278 4.62 -5.62 -8.68
CA GLU A 278 4.25 -5.06 -9.98
C GLU A 278 2.91 -5.65 -10.41
N LEU A 279 1.99 -4.75 -10.72
CA LEU A 279 0.61 -5.05 -11.08
C LEU A 279 0.31 -4.54 -12.49
N LYS A 280 -0.55 -5.28 -13.17
CA LYS A 280 -1.17 -4.86 -14.42
C LYS A 280 -2.69 -4.85 -14.25
N LEU A 281 -3.32 -3.70 -14.53
CA LEU A 281 -4.78 -3.53 -14.48
C LEU A 281 -5.37 -3.56 -15.89
#